data_33ec42358d986f02c7d293d0a5ad1924
#
_entry.id   33ec42358d986f02c7d293d0a5ad1924
#
_cell.length_a   1.000
_cell.length_b   1.000
_cell.length_c   1.000
_cell.angle_alpha   90.00
_cell.angle_beta   90.00
_cell.angle_gamma   90.00
#
_symmetry.space_group_name_H-M   'P 1'
#
loop_
_entity.id
_entity.type
_entity.pdbx_description
1 polymer ?
#
loop_
_entity_poly.entity_id
_entity_poly.type
_entity_poly.pdbx_seq_one_letter_code
_entity_poly.pdbx_strand_id
1 'polypeptide(L)'
;MAFQLDFGATLADEIVGGREERAQIADVAVERHRCTVVAFVGLAFEARIAAGPGVHVVCRTAGSELETVAETAVRRGYRGMISFGVAGGLAAHLRAGDWVVASAIHDSHGAHSNRSTDVVWSRRLLSLIGRAVHAPIVGVDTPVAEPAKKRELHRATGAAAVDMESHLMARVAAEHKLAFAAVRVVVDPAHREVPPAALLNMRPDGRADTRAVMRDIIARPSQLSPLARIAMDAFAARSQMLRVRRLLGPSFGFADA
;
A
#
# COMPACT_ATOMS: atom_id res chain seq x y z
N MET A 1 -1.76 -17.64 18.34
CA MET A 1 -2.67 -18.34 17.42
C MET A 1 -2.51 -17.68 16.06
N ALA A 2 -1.67 -18.26 15.21
CA ALA A 2 -1.31 -17.75 13.89
C ALA A 2 -2.43 -18.11 12.92
N PHE A 3 -3.01 -17.13 12.24
CA PHE A 3 -3.81 -17.38 11.05
C PHE A 3 -2.84 -17.52 9.88
N GLN A 4 -2.41 -18.74 9.70
CA GLN A 4 -1.74 -19.22 8.50
C GLN A 4 -2.82 -19.42 7.45
N LEU A 5 -2.88 -18.58 6.44
CA LEU A 5 -3.65 -18.86 5.24
C LEU A 5 -2.85 -19.86 4.44
N ASP A 6 -3.26 -21.12 4.57
CA ASP A 6 -2.69 -22.27 3.91
C ASP A 6 -2.94 -22.20 2.40
N PHE A 7 -1.87 -22.08 1.62
CA PHE A 7 -1.88 -22.03 0.15
C PHE A 7 -1.59 -23.39 -0.49
N GLY A 8 -1.96 -24.47 0.17
CA GLY A 8 -1.68 -25.80 -0.38
C GLY A 8 -2.46 -26.91 0.27
N ALA A 9 -3.69 -27.09 -0.13
CA ALA A 9 -4.36 -28.37 0.08
C ALA A 9 -5.19 -28.73 -1.15
N THR A 10 -4.67 -29.64 -1.91
CA THR A 10 -5.26 -30.82 -2.55
C THR A 10 -6.80 -30.87 -2.53
N LEU A 11 -7.41 -30.56 -3.68
CA LEU A 11 -8.76 -30.95 -4.01
C LEU A 11 -8.69 -32.12 -4.99
N ALA A 12 -8.44 -33.29 -4.43
CA ALA A 12 -8.81 -34.56 -5.04
C ALA A 12 -9.46 -35.39 -3.93
N ASP A 13 -10.65 -35.90 -4.25
CA ASP A 13 -11.52 -36.76 -3.49
C ASP A 13 -12.57 -36.09 -2.58
N GLU A 14 -13.71 -35.80 -3.23
CA GLU A 14 -15.00 -36.35 -2.82
C GLU A 14 -16.05 -36.08 -3.90
N ILE A 15 -16.32 -37.05 -4.73
CA ILE A 15 -17.44 -37.07 -5.65
C ILE A 15 -18.66 -37.50 -4.81
N VAL A 16 -19.54 -36.59 -4.47
CA VAL A 16 -21.01 -36.72 -4.42
C VAL A 16 -21.58 -35.32 -3.96
N GLY A 17 -22.02 -34.54 -4.90
CA GLY A 17 -22.77 -33.32 -4.65
C GLY A 17 -23.48 -32.86 -5.91
N GLY A 18 -24.78 -32.64 -5.81
CA GLY A 18 -25.67 -32.45 -6.94
C GLY A 18 -25.42 -31.20 -7.79
N ARG A 19 -26.17 -31.01 -8.84
CA ARG A 19 -26.08 -29.94 -9.86
C ARG A 19 -26.00 -28.53 -9.26
N GLU A 20 -26.55 -28.29 -8.08
CA GLU A 20 -26.52 -27.01 -7.37
C GLU A 20 -25.14 -26.71 -6.80
N GLU A 21 -24.43 -27.70 -6.29
CA GLU A 21 -23.07 -27.55 -5.75
C GLU A 21 -22.05 -27.29 -6.87
N ARG A 22 -22.25 -27.89 -8.05
CA ARG A 22 -21.45 -27.59 -9.25
C ARG A 22 -21.72 -26.19 -9.79
N ALA A 23 -22.93 -25.67 -9.68
CA ALA A 23 -23.27 -24.30 -10.05
C ALA A 23 -22.65 -23.31 -9.06
N GLN A 24 -22.67 -23.59 -7.76
CA GLN A 24 -22.04 -22.79 -6.73
C GLN A 24 -20.49 -22.82 -6.83
N ILE A 25 -19.90 -23.98 -7.12
CA ILE A 25 -18.45 -24.09 -7.36
C ILE A 25 -18.07 -23.39 -8.66
N ALA A 26 -18.89 -23.45 -9.69
CA ALA A 26 -18.70 -22.71 -10.95
C ALA A 26 -18.84 -21.18 -10.73
N ASP A 27 -19.78 -20.74 -9.93
CA ASP A 27 -19.94 -19.31 -9.59
C ASP A 27 -18.78 -18.79 -8.73
N VAL A 28 -18.32 -19.57 -7.74
CA VAL A 28 -17.12 -19.25 -6.95
C VAL A 28 -15.85 -19.30 -7.81
N ALA A 29 -15.79 -20.21 -8.79
CA ALA A 29 -14.69 -20.27 -9.76
C ALA A 29 -14.76 -19.11 -10.75
N VAL A 30 -15.94 -18.69 -11.19
CA VAL A 30 -16.17 -17.52 -12.06
C VAL A 30 -15.88 -16.22 -11.32
N GLU A 31 -16.19 -16.09 -10.02
CA GLU A 31 -15.78 -14.94 -9.20
C GLU A 31 -14.26 -14.88 -9.00
N ARG A 32 -13.57 -16.01 -8.88
CA ARG A 32 -12.10 -16.06 -8.83
C ARG A 32 -11.42 -15.58 -10.11
N HIS A 33 -12.11 -15.59 -11.26
CA HIS A 33 -11.60 -15.10 -12.55
C HIS A 33 -11.80 -13.59 -12.77
N ARG A 34 -12.35 -12.85 -11.81
CA ARG A 34 -12.62 -11.41 -11.93
C ARG A 34 -11.67 -10.49 -11.15
N CYS A 35 -10.62 -11.00 -10.53
CA CYS A 35 -9.60 -10.11 -9.98
C CYS A 35 -8.72 -9.59 -11.13
N THR A 36 -8.82 -8.32 -11.42
CA THR A 36 -8.03 -7.67 -12.48
C THR A 36 -6.81 -6.94 -11.93
N VAL A 37 -6.78 -6.65 -10.62
CA VAL A 37 -5.75 -5.86 -9.96
C VAL A 37 -5.19 -6.57 -8.74
N VAL A 38 -3.85 -6.52 -8.60
CA VAL A 38 -3.15 -6.87 -7.37
C VAL A 38 -2.84 -5.59 -6.60
N ALA A 39 -3.33 -5.49 -5.37
CA ALA A 39 -3.05 -4.38 -4.47
C ALA A 39 -2.00 -4.78 -3.44
N PHE A 40 -0.90 -4.06 -3.42
CA PHE A 40 0.15 -4.21 -2.43
C PHE A 40 0.01 -3.18 -1.33
N VAL A 41 0.15 -3.64 -0.09
CA VAL A 41 0.00 -2.83 1.12
C VAL A 41 1.05 -3.20 2.16
N GLY A 42 1.53 -2.22 2.91
CA GLY A 42 2.55 -2.43 3.94
C GLY A 42 1.99 -2.91 5.28
N LEU A 43 0.73 -2.60 5.60
CA LEU A 43 0.17 -2.78 6.93
C LEU A 43 -1.12 -3.59 6.92
N ALA A 44 -1.34 -4.38 7.97
CA ALA A 44 -2.52 -5.25 8.08
C ALA A 44 -3.86 -4.49 8.05
N PHE A 45 -3.92 -3.25 8.54
CA PHE A 45 -5.15 -2.44 8.46
C PHE A 45 -5.39 -1.94 7.03
N GLU A 46 -4.31 -1.65 6.27
CA GLU A 46 -4.40 -1.27 4.86
C GLU A 46 -4.95 -2.42 4.03
N ALA A 47 -4.51 -3.66 4.33
CA ALA A 47 -5.02 -4.86 3.66
C ALA A 47 -6.54 -5.00 3.80
N ARG A 48 -7.07 -4.78 5.01
CA ARG A 48 -8.52 -4.82 5.25
C ARG A 48 -9.27 -3.71 4.50
N ILE A 49 -8.66 -2.54 4.36
CA ILE A 49 -9.25 -1.42 3.63
C ILE A 49 -9.15 -1.65 2.13
N ALA A 50 -8.03 -2.15 1.63
CA ALA A 50 -7.81 -2.40 0.21
C ALA A 50 -8.72 -3.49 -0.37
N ALA A 51 -9.10 -4.47 0.46
CA ALA A 51 -9.93 -5.59 0.02
C ALA A 51 -11.25 -5.14 -0.63
N GLY A 52 -11.68 -5.89 -1.63
CA GLY A 52 -12.94 -5.64 -2.32
C GLY A 52 -13.01 -6.31 -3.69
N PRO A 53 -14.14 -6.17 -4.40
CA PRO A 53 -14.36 -6.82 -5.69
C PRO A 53 -13.26 -6.47 -6.71
N GLY A 54 -12.78 -7.47 -7.42
CA GLY A 54 -11.77 -7.31 -8.46
C GLY A 54 -10.34 -7.07 -7.96
N VAL A 55 -10.09 -7.19 -6.65
CA VAL A 55 -8.80 -6.90 -6.03
C VAL A 55 -8.24 -8.12 -5.30
N HIS A 56 -7.04 -8.54 -5.68
CA HIS A 56 -6.23 -9.46 -4.88
C HIS A 56 -5.27 -8.65 -4.01
N VAL A 57 -5.36 -8.80 -2.69
CA VAL A 57 -4.54 -8.02 -1.75
C VAL A 57 -3.34 -8.83 -1.30
N VAL A 58 -2.16 -8.25 -1.43
CA VAL A 58 -0.89 -8.79 -0.92
C VAL A 58 -0.36 -7.84 0.15
N CYS A 59 -0.17 -8.37 1.35
CA CYS A 59 0.28 -7.59 2.49
C CYS A 59 1.71 -7.97 2.85
N ARG A 60 2.60 -6.98 2.87
CA ARG A 60 3.97 -7.06 3.37
C ARG A 60 4.75 -8.27 2.87
N THR A 61 5.17 -8.18 1.64
CA THR A 61 5.91 -9.23 0.95
C THR A 61 7.39 -8.83 0.87
N ALA A 62 8.29 -9.76 1.18
CA ALA A 62 9.72 -9.55 0.98
C ALA A 62 10.04 -9.41 -0.51
N GLY A 63 11.10 -8.67 -0.85
CA GLY A 63 11.43 -8.40 -2.25
C GLY A 63 11.54 -9.66 -3.14
N SER A 64 12.08 -10.76 -2.60
CA SER A 64 12.18 -12.06 -3.30
C SER A 64 10.83 -12.74 -3.55
N GLU A 65 9.85 -12.51 -2.69
CA GLU A 65 8.49 -13.08 -2.85
C GLU A 65 7.65 -12.22 -3.81
N LEU A 66 8.00 -10.95 -3.97
CA LEU A 66 7.28 -10.02 -4.82
C LEU A 66 7.30 -10.44 -6.29
N GLU A 67 8.42 -10.96 -6.78
CA GLU A 67 8.56 -11.51 -8.13
C GLU A 67 7.62 -12.70 -8.34
N THR A 68 7.60 -13.66 -7.39
CA THR A 68 6.70 -14.80 -7.44
C THR A 68 5.22 -14.39 -7.44
N VAL A 69 4.88 -13.36 -6.68
CA VAL A 69 3.52 -12.80 -6.66
C VAL A 69 3.18 -12.18 -8.00
N ALA A 70 4.10 -11.40 -8.61
CA ALA A 70 3.87 -10.78 -9.91
C ALA A 70 3.74 -11.81 -11.03
N GLU A 71 4.61 -12.83 -11.07
CA GLU A 71 4.47 -13.94 -12.01
C GLU A 71 3.13 -14.67 -11.87
N THR A 72 2.70 -14.90 -10.62
CA THR A 72 1.41 -15.50 -10.34
C THR A 72 0.27 -14.59 -10.80
N ALA A 73 0.39 -13.29 -10.62
CA ALA A 73 -0.57 -12.30 -11.10
C ALA A 73 -0.70 -12.36 -12.62
N VAL A 74 0.43 -12.37 -13.35
CA VAL A 74 0.44 -12.50 -14.81
C VAL A 74 -0.21 -13.82 -15.26
N ARG A 75 0.18 -14.95 -14.66
CA ARG A 75 -0.40 -16.27 -14.99
C ARG A 75 -1.90 -16.35 -14.74
N ARG A 76 -2.40 -15.60 -13.76
CA ARG A 76 -3.84 -15.52 -13.43
C ARG A 76 -4.60 -14.48 -14.24
N GLY A 77 -3.92 -13.79 -15.16
CA GLY A 77 -4.55 -12.79 -16.02
C GLY A 77 -4.82 -11.45 -15.33
N TYR A 78 -4.17 -11.16 -14.19
CA TYR A 78 -4.21 -9.83 -13.61
C TYR A 78 -3.49 -8.85 -14.53
N ARG A 79 -4.05 -7.65 -14.69
CA ARG A 79 -3.58 -6.67 -15.66
C ARG A 79 -2.97 -5.43 -15.03
N GLY A 80 -3.20 -5.21 -13.73
CA GLY A 80 -2.69 -4.05 -13.00
C GLY A 80 -2.13 -4.40 -11.63
N MET A 81 -1.11 -3.64 -11.22
CA MET A 81 -0.56 -3.62 -9.87
C MET A 81 -0.74 -2.24 -9.27
N ILE A 82 -1.25 -2.16 -8.04
CA ILE A 82 -1.37 -0.89 -7.32
C ILE A 82 -0.66 -0.97 -5.96
N SER A 83 0.16 0.02 -5.67
CA SER A 83 0.70 0.27 -4.34
C SER A 83 -0.25 1.22 -3.60
N PHE A 84 -0.93 0.71 -2.55
CA PHE A 84 -1.96 1.45 -1.82
C PHE A 84 -1.67 1.47 -0.33
N GLY A 85 -1.61 2.64 0.28
CA GLY A 85 -1.31 2.73 1.70
C GLY A 85 -0.96 4.12 2.19
N VAL A 86 -0.29 4.18 3.35
CA VAL A 86 0.21 5.42 3.94
C VAL A 86 1.61 5.77 3.41
N ALA A 87 1.99 7.03 3.57
CA ALA A 87 3.33 7.54 3.24
C ALA A 87 3.71 8.70 4.16
N GLY A 88 5.01 8.94 4.31
CA GLY A 88 5.53 10.18 4.88
C GLY A 88 5.42 11.32 3.86
N GLY A 89 4.96 12.49 4.30
CA GLY A 89 4.94 13.70 3.48
C GLY A 89 6.33 14.33 3.39
N LEU A 90 6.75 14.68 2.17
CA LEU A 90 8.00 15.41 1.92
C LEU A 90 7.74 16.85 1.53
N ALA A 91 6.72 17.12 0.71
CA ALA A 91 6.33 18.46 0.31
C ALA A 91 5.69 19.22 1.49
N ALA A 92 6.15 20.44 1.75
CA ALA A 92 5.78 21.21 2.93
C ALA A 92 4.29 21.57 3.03
N HIS A 93 3.57 21.61 1.90
CA HIS A 93 2.15 21.93 1.84
C HIS A 93 1.24 20.74 2.19
N LEU A 94 1.78 19.52 2.20
CA LEU A 94 1.00 18.32 2.50
C LEU A 94 0.73 18.17 4.00
N ARG A 95 -0.50 17.78 4.32
CA ARG A 95 -0.99 17.54 5.68
C ARG A 95 -1.38 16.09 5.84
N ALA A 96 -1.48 15.63 7.09
CA ALA A 96 -2.02 14.31 7.36
C ALA A 96 -3.44 14.16 6.79
N GLY A 97 -3.66 13.09 6.05
CA GLY A 97 -4.91 12.83 5.33
C GLY A 97 -4.94 13.34 3.89
N ASP A 98 -3.95 14.09 3.43
CA ASP A 98 -3.83 14.47 2.02
C ASP A 98 -3.40 13.27 1.17
N TRP A 99 -3.88 13.23 -0.07
CA TRP A 99 -3.60 12.15 -1.01
C TRP A 99 -2.56 12.54 -2.04
N VAL A 100 -1.70 11.58 -2.35
CA VAL A 100 -0.75 11.65 -3.46
C VAL A 100 -1.02 10.47 -4.39
N VAL A 101 -1.33 10.78 -5.64
CA VAL A 101 -1.32 9.82 -6.76
C VAL A 101 0.03 10.00 -7.45
N ALA A 102 0.80 8.93 -7.51
CA ALA A 102 2.14 9.01 -8.07
C ALA A 102 2.11 9.31 -9.57
N SER A 103 2.89 10.29 -10.01
CA SER A 103 3.21 10.49 -11.42
C SER A 103 4.38 9.61 -11.88
N ALA A 104 5.28 9.34 -10.95
CA ALA A 104 6.44 8.46 -11.11
C ALA A 104 6.87 7.93 -9.74
N ILE A 105 7.60 6.83 -9.75
CA ILE A 105 8.29 6.31 -8.57
C ILE A 105 9.79 6.51 -8.77
N HIS A 106 10.41 7.18 -7.80
CA HIS A 106 11.85 7.33 -7.72
C HIS A 106 12.40 6.26 -6.76
N ASP A 107 13.52 5.67 -7.11
CA ASP A 107 14.26 4.77 -6.24
C ASP A 107 15.43 5.55 -5.62
N SER A 108 15.53 5.54 -4.30
CA SER A 108 16.60 6.25 -3.58
C SER A 108 18.00 5.69 -3.85
N HIS A 109 18.09 4.46 -4.36
CA HIS A 109 19.36 3.77 -4.63
C HIS A 109 19.92 3.96 -6.04
N GLY A 110 19.17 4.55 -6.95
CA GLY A 110 19.60 4.69 -8.35
C GLY A 110 19.20 6.01 -8.99
N ALA A 111 20.19 6.82 -9.35
CA ALA A 111 19.99 8.11 -10.01
C ALA A 111 19.23 8.03 -11.37
N HIS A 112 18.90 6.82 -11.86
CA HIS A 112 18.29 6.59 -13.16
C HIS A 112 17.05 5.67 -13.16
N SER A 113 16.50 5.35 -12.03
CA SER A 113 15.34 4.43 -11.93
C SER A 113 14.01 5.14 -11.69
N ASN A 114 13.75 6.22 -12.42
CA ASN A 114 12.41 6.81 -12.46
C ASN A 114 11.49 5.93 -13.30
N ARG A 115 10.46 5.36 -12.67
CA ARG A 115 9.43 4.57 -13.35
C ARG A 115 8.13 5.34 -13.36
N SER A 116 7.67 5.69 -14.57
CA SER A 116 6.35 6.32 -14.72
C SER A 116 5.24 5.36 -14.32
N THR A 117 4.21 5.90 -13.69
CA THR A 117 2.97 5.17 -13.46
C THR A 117 2.11 5.14 -14.73
N ASP A 118 1.13 4.24 -14.78
CA ASP A 118 0.15 4.21 -15.86
C ASP A 118 -0.63 5.54 -15.89
N VAL A 119 -0.56 6.24 -17.01
CA VAL A 119 -1.13 7.59 -17.16
C VAL A 119 -2.65 7.58 -17.13
N VAL A 120 -3.26 6.58 -17.77
CA VAL A 120 -4.73 6.47 -17.86
C VAL A 120 -5.31 6.17 -16.48
N TRP A 121 -4.73 5.19 -15.81
CA TRP A 121 -5.14 4.81 -14.47
C TRP A 121 -4.90 5.93 -13.45
N SER A 122 -3.74 6.58 -13.48
CA SER A 122 -3.42 7.69 -12.59
C SER A 122 -4.40 8.87 -12.76
N ARG A 123 -4.76 9.22 -14.00
CA ARG A 123 -5.79 10.26 -14.27
C ARG A 123 -7.15 9.86 -13.72
N ARG A 124 -7.54 8.59 -13.87
CA ARG A 124 -8.79 8.09 -13.31
C ARG A 124 -8.79 8.12 -11.79
N LEU A 125 -7.70 7.71 -11.15
CA LEU A 125 -7.53 7.79 -9.70
C LEU A 125 -7.66 9.23 -9.20
N LEU A 126 -7.01 10.20 -9.87
CA LEU A 126 -7.13 11.62 -9.56
C LEU A 126 -8.58 12.12 -9.67
N SER A 127 -9.29 11.73 -10.71
CA SER A 127 -10.70 12.08 -10.91
C SER A 127 -11.60 11.52 -9.81
N LEU A 128 -11.39 10.26 -9.41
CA LEU A 128 -12.19 9.59 -8.38
C LEU A 128 -11.92 10.13 -6.96
N ILE A 129 -10.66 10.44 -6.65
CA ILE A 129 -10.28 10.98 -5.34
C ILE A 129 -10.67 12.45 -5.22
N GLY A 130 -10.61 13.20 -6.32
CA GLY A 130 -10.99 14.60 -6.46
C GLY A 130 -9.95 15.57 -5.86
N ARG A 131 -9.49 15.34 -4.64
CA ARG A 131 -8.48 16.18 -3.96
C ARG A 131 -7.24 15.35 -3.68
N ALA A 132 -6.40 15.19 -4.70
CA ALA A 132 -5.11 14.52 -4.59
C ALA A 132 -4.04 15.31 -5.33
N VAL A 133 -2.81 15.25 -4.85
CA VAL A 133 -1.65 15.81 -5.52
C VAL A 133 -1.11 14.76 -6.49
N HIS A 134 -0.87 15.16 -7.75
CA HIS A 134 -0.19 14.33 -8.73
C HIS A 134 1.29 14.69 -8.77
N ALA A 135 2.13 13.88 -8.14
CA ALA A 135 3.54 14.16 -7.97
C ALA A 135 4.35 12.86 -7.81
N PRO A 136 5.68 12.89 -8.00
CA PRO A 136 6.52 11.73 -7.74
C PRO A 136 6.47 11.30 -6.27
N ILE A 137 6.60 9.98 -6.05
CA ILE A 137 6.84 9.35 -4.75
C ILE A 137 8.22 8.71 -4.79
N VAL A 138 8.99 8.81 -3.71
CA VAL A 138 10.28 8.13 -3.59
C VAL A 138 10.16 6.93 -2.66
N GLY A 139 10.64 5.78 -3.14
CA GLY A 139 10.77 4.57 -2.34
C GLY A 139 12.12 4.50 -1.65
N VAL A 140 12.12 4.08 -0.38
CA VAL A 140 13.32 3.93 0.46
C VAL A 140 13.25 2.62 1.24
N ASP A 141 14.41 2.08 1.65
CA ASP A 141 14.45 0.84 2.45
C ASP A 141 14.27 1.08 3.94
N THR A 142 14.49 2.30 4.40
CA THR A 142 14.40 2.66 5.82
C THR A 142 13.50 3.87 6.03
N PRO A 143 12.74 3.92 7.14
CA PRO A 143 11.84 5.04 7.42
C PRO A 143 12.58 6.37 7.52
N VAL A 144 12.03 7.42 6.92
CA VAL A 144 12.53 8.80 7.00
C VAL A 144 11.77 9.55 8.10
N ALA A 145 12.26 9.48 9.33
CA ALA A 145 11.56 9.97 10.52
C ALA A 145 11.78 11.47 10.80
N GLU A 146 12.96 11.99 10.46
CA GLU A 146 13.41 13.32 10.83
C GLU A 146 12.97 14.37 9.80
N PRO A 147 12.43 15.54 10.22
CA PRO A 147 12.06 16.61 9.30
C PRO A 147 13.22 17.12 8.44
N ALA A 148 14.44 17.08 8.97
CA ALA A 148 15.64 17.48 8.21
C ALA A 148 15.89 16.54 7.03
N LYS A 149 15.85 15.23 7.27
CA LYS A 149 16.02 14.18 6.24
C LYS A 149 14.89 14.21 5.20
N LYS A 150 13.65 14.46 5.64
CA LYS A 150 12.51 14.64 4.71
C LYS A 150 12.74 15.81 3.76
N ARG A 151 13.21 16.96 4.27
CA ARG A 151 13.53 18.13 3.44
C ARG A 151 14.68 17.86 2.47
N GLU A 152 15.71 17.18 2.93
CA GLU A 152 16.85 16.79 2.10
C GLU A 152 16.40 15.88 0.96
N LEU A 153 15.63 14.84 1.27
CA LEU A 153 15.10 13.90 0.29
C LEU A 153 14.18 14.61 -0.72
N HIS A 154 13.33 15.51 -0.26
CA HIS A 154 12.50 16.32 -1.15
C HIS A 154 13.33 17.17 -2.12
N ARG A 155 14.40 17.86 -1.62
CA ARG A 155 15.29 18.66 -2.49
C ARG A 155 16.03 17.81 -3.52
N ALA A 156 16.47 16.62 -3.10
CA ALA A 156 17.24 15.72 -3.97
C ALA A 156 16.38 15.08 -5.07
N THR A 157 15.10 14.76 -4.76
CA THR A 157 14.25 13.97 -5.64
C THR A 157 13.07 14.71 -6.26
N GLY A 158 12.67 15.84 -5.68
CA GLY A 158 11.42 16.52 -6.04
C GLY A 158 10.15 15.75 -5.64
N ALA A 159 10.28 14.59 -4.98
CA ALA A 159 9.15 13.76 -4.61
C ALA A 159 8.28 14.43 -3.53
N ALA A 160 6.96 14.30 -3.65
CA ALA A 160 6.02 14.86 -2.68
C ALA A 160 5.82 13.99 -1.44
N ALA A 161 6.05 12.68 -1.57
CA ALA A 161 5.89 11.71 -0.49
C ALA A 161 6.98 10.62 -0.56
N VAL A 162 7.16 9.89 0.55
CA VAL A 162 8.09 8.78 0.69
C VAL A 162 7.38 7.56 1.26
N ASP A 163 7.67 6.40 0.70
CA ASP A 163 7.23 5.10 1.23
C ASP A 163 8.37 4.06 1.18
N MET A 164 8.07 2.83 1.60
CA MET A 164 9.09 1.79 1.70
C MET A 164 8.89 0.64 0.69
N GLU A 165 7.88 0.69 -0.15
CA GLU A 165 7.51 -0.46 -0.99
C GLU A 165 7.34 -0.12 -2.47
N SER A 166 6.93 1.11 -2.81
CA SER A 166 6.52 1.44 -4.19
C SER A 166 7.63 1.26 -5.23
N HIS A 167 8.89 1.48 -4.86
CA HIS A 167 10.03 1.33 -5.78
C HIS A 167 10.23 -0.13 -6.22
N LEU A 168 10.09 -1.08 -5.28
CA LEU A 168 10.16 -2.51 -5.57
C LEU A 168 9.02 -2.93 -6.49
N MET A 169 7.79 -2.51 -6.16
CA MET A 169 6.60 -2.85 -6.93
C MET A 169 6.63 -2.26 -8.34
N ALA A 170 7.07 -1.00 -8.48
CA ALA A 170 7.21 -0.36 -9.78
C ALA A 170 8.23 -1.08 -10.69
N ARG A 171 9.33 -1.59 -10.08
CA ARG A 171 10.32 -2.40 -10.79
C ARG A 171 9.68 -3.68 -11.32
N VAL A 172 9.08 -4.46 -10.44
CA VAL A 172 8.47 -5.75 -10.78
C VAL A 172 7.33 -5.59 -11.79
N ALA A 173 6.48 -4.56 -11.62
CA ALA A 173 5.42 -4.28 -12.60
C ALA A 173 5.98 -3.98 -13.99
N ALA A 174 7.07 -3.21 -14.09
CA ALA A 174 7.73 -2.90 -15.34
C ALA A 174 8.33 -4.16 -16.01
N GLU A 175 8.99 -5.02 -15.25
CA GLU A 175 9.57 -6.29 -15.73
C GLU A 175 8.49 -7.22 -16.31
N HIS A 176 7.32 -7.25 -15.68
CA HIS A 176 6.20 -8.08 -16.10
C HIS A 176 5.18 -7.37 -17.01
N LYS A 177 5.45 -6.13 -17.42
CA LYS A 177 4.59 -5.32 -18.32
C LYS A 177 3.16 -5.14 -17.78
N LEU A 178 3.01 -5.07 -16.45
CA LEU A 178 1.74 -4.78 -15.80
C LEU A 178 1.54 -3.26 -15.70
N ALA A 179 0.31 -2.79 -15.90
CA ALA A 179 -0.02 -1.41 -15.59
C ALA A 179 0.22 -1.17 -14.09
N PHE A 180 0.88 -0.06 -13.75
CA PHE A 180 1.24 0.24 -12.36
C PHE A 180 0.71 1.60 -11.93
N ALA A 181 0.13 1.65 -10.74
CA ALA A 181 -0.25 2.88 -10.06
C ALA A 181 0.20 2.85 -8.59
N ALA A 182 0.42 4.02 -8.00
CA ALA A 182 0.63 4.15 -6.56
C ALA A 182 -0.21 5.29 -6.01
N VAL A 183 -0.91 5.02 -4.91
CA VAL A 183 -1.80 5.96 -4.23
C VAL A 183 -1.51 5.92 -2.74
N ARG A 184 -1.07 7.05 -2.20
CA ARG A 184 -0.65 7.18 -0.82
C ARG A 184 -1.41 8.29 -0.10
N VAL A 185 -1.80 8.02 1.15
CA VAL A 185 -2.26 9.07 2.06
C VAL A 185 -1.15 9.44 3.01
N VAL A 186 -0.94 10.73 3.18
CA VAL A 186 0.08 11.24 4.11
C VAL A 186 -0.34 10.96 5.53
N VAL A 187 0.54 10.30 6.31
CA VAL A 187 0.33 10.05 7.74
C VAL A 187 1.20 10.95 8.62
N ASP A 188 2.41 11.26 8.18
CA ASP A 188 3.37 12.10 8.89
C ASP A 188 3.92 13.20 7.96
N PRO A 189 3.37 14.43 8.04
CA PRO A 189 3.77 15.55 7.20
C PRO A 189 5.27 15.90 7.31
N ALA A 190 5.80 16.67 6.35
CA ALA A 190 7.22 17.02 6.25
C ALA A 190 7.83 17.63 7.53
N HIS A 191 7.04 18.38 8.30
CA HIS A 191 7.45 19.00 9.55
C HIS A 191 7.29 18.09 10.77
N ARG A 192 6.68 16.91 10.62
CA ARG A 192 6.43 15.96 11.72
C ARG A 192 7.62 15.03 11.90
N GLU A 193 8.17 15.02 13.10
CA GLU A 193 9.09 13.97 13.52
C GLU A 193 8.30 12.73 13.91
N VAL A 194 8.77 11.56 13.47
CA VAL A 194 8.20 10.26 13.88
C VAL A 194 9.00 9.75 15.08
N PRO A 195 8.39 9.64 16.27
CA PRO A 195 9.10 9.20 17.47
C PRO A 195 9.65 7.78 17.30
N PRO A 196 10.82 7.46 17.88
CA PRO A 196 11.39 6.11 17.85
C PRO A 196 10.42 5.03 18.34
N ALA A 197 9.60 5.34 19.36
CA ALA A 197 8.59 4.42 19.88
C ALA A 197 7.54 4.02 18.82
N ALA A 198 7.23 4.88 17.86
CA ALA A 198 6.31 4.56 16.77
C ALA A 198 6.96 3.67 15.69
N LEU A 199 8.29 3.76 15.52
CA LEU A 199 9.03 2.99 14.53
C LEU A 199 9.45 1.61 15.04
N LEU A 200 9.96 1.54 16.27
CA LEU A 200 10.57 0.33 16.85
C LEU A 200 9.54 -0.70 17.32
N ASN A 201 8.33 -0.26 17.63
CA ASN A 201 7.29 -1.12 18.21
C ASN A 201 6.28 -1.64 17.18
N MET A 202 6.64 -1.65 15.91
CA MET A 202 5.87 -2.32 14.85
C MET A 202 6.28 -3.79 14.76
N ARG A 203 5.29 -4.67 14.90
CA ARG A 203 5.49 -6.12 14.72
C ARG A 203 5.71 -6.46 13.24
N PRO A 204 6.27 -7.64 12.94
CA PRO A 204 6.39 -8.13 11.57
C PRO A 204 5.04 -8.18 10.81
N ASP A 205 3.91 -8.36 11.53
CA ASP A 205 2.56 -8.35 10.95
C ASP A 205 1.99 -6.94 10.71
N GLY A 206 2.79 -5.89 10.90
CA GLY A 206 2.37 -4.49 10.71
C GLY A 206 1.45 -3.95 11.81
N ARG A 207 1.33 -4.64 12.96
CA ARG A 207 0.60 -4.15 14.13
C ARG A 207 1.55 -3.48 15.12
N ALA A 208 1.07 -2.43 15.78
CA ALA A 208 1.81 -1.85 16.90
C ALA A 208 1.85 -2.81 18.09
N ASP A 209 3.02 -3.02 18.67
CA ASP A 209 3.14 -3.69 19.97
C ASP A 209 2.77 -2.73 21.08
N THR A 210 1.50 -2.74 21.46
CA THR A 210 0.95 -1.82 22.49
C THR A 210 1.67 -1.94 23.84
N ARG A 211 2.17 -3.14 24.19
CA ARG A 211 2.93 -3.34 25.44
C ARG A 211 4.30 -2.68 25.36
N ALA A 212 4.98 -2.80 24.24
CA ALA A 212 6.27 -2.16 24.01
C ALA A 212 6.11 -0.62 23.94
N VAL A 213 5.08 -0.13 23.25
CA VAL A 213 4.74 1.31 23.23
C VAL A 213 4.47 1.83 24.65
N MET A 214 3.68 1.11 25.45
CA MET A 214 3.38 1.51 26.83
C MET A 214 4.63 1.55 27.71
N ARG A 215 5.50 0.55 27.58
CA ARG A 215 6.79 0.53 28.29
C ARG A 215 7.67 1.72 27.92
N ASP A 216 7.75 2.05 26.63
CA ASP A 216 8.54 3.19 26.16
C ASP A 216 7.94 4.53 26.63
N ILE A 217 6.64 4.65 26.71
CA ILE A 217 5.95 5.83 27.27
C ILE A 217 6.30 5.99 28.76
N ILE A 218 6.25 4.91 29.54
CA ILE A 218 6.61 4.93 30.97
C ILE A 218 8.08 5.32 31.14
N ALA A 219 8.95 4.78 30.31
CA ALA A 219 10.39 5.09 30.36
C ALA A 219 10.72 6.52 29.88
N ARG A 220 9.90 7.09 28.98
CA ARG A 220 10.13 8.41 28.36
C ARG A 220 8.81 9.18 28.24
N PRO A 221 8.28 9.76 29.34
CA PRO A 221 6.99 10.47 29.32
C PRO A 221 6.93 11.66 28.35
N SER A 222 8.08 12.24 27.98
CA SER A 222 8.18 13.30 26.99
C SER A 222 7.71 12.91 25.58
N GLN A 223 7.64 11.61 25.28
CA GLN A 223 7.14 11.11 24.00
C GLN A 223 5.60 11.03 23.92
N LEU A 224 4.88 11.24 25.00
CA LEU A 224 3.41 11.20 25.03
C LEU A 224 2.78 12.18 24.03
N SER A 225 3.20 13.44 24.04
CA SER A 225 2.64 14.46 23.15
C SER A 225 2.97 14.19 21.65
N PRO A 226 4.21 13.85 21.27
CA PRO A 226 4.51 13.41 19.91
C PRO A 226 3.73 12.16 19.48
N LEU A 227 3.60 11.15 20.33
CA LEU A 227 2.84 9.93 20.03
C LEU A 227 1.34 10.20 19.86
N ALA A 228 0.76 11.05 20.70
CA ALA A 228 -0.64 11.45 20.56
C ALA A 228 -0.90 12.15 19.22
N ARG A 229 0.01 13.02 18.80
CA ARG A 229 -0.09 13.69 17.49
C ARG A 229 0.00 12.71 16.32
N ILE A 230 0.95 11.78 16.35
CA ILE A 230 1.06 10.73 15.33
C ILE A 230 -0.19 9.83 15.31
N ALA A 231 -0.75 9.51 16.47
CA ALA A 231 -2.00 8.75 16.55
C ALA A 231 -3.18 9.50 15.92
N MET A 232 -3.27 10.81 16.14
CA MET A 232 -4.30 11.65 15.50
C MET A 232 -4.08 11.74 13.97
N ASP A 233 -2.86 11.94 13.52
CA ASP A 233 -2.51 11.97 12.11
C ASP A 233 -2.82 10.62 11.44
N ALA A 234 -2.49 9.50 12.09
CA ALA A 234 -2.81 8.14 11.63
C ALA A 234 -4.33 7.88 11.58
N PHE A 235 -5.08 8.39 12.55
CA PHE A 235 -6.54 8.29 12.54
C PHE A 235 -7.15 9.07 11.37
N ALA A 236 -6.66 10.29 11.12
CA ALA A 236 -7.08 11.10 9.98
C ALA A 236 -6.77 10.39 8.65
N ALA A 237 -5.55 9.89 8.48
CA ALA A 237 -5.13 9.13 7.30
C ALA A 237 -6.01 7.88 7.09
N ARG A 238 -6.24 7.08 8.14
CA ARG A 238 -7.10 5.89 8.08
C ARG A 238 -8.53 6.23 7.67
N SER A 239 -9.10 7.30 8.23
CA SER A 239 -10.45 7.75 7.90
C SER A 239 -10.57 8.14 6.42
N GLN A 240 -9.56 8.84 5.89
CA GLN A 240 -9.48 9.17 4.47
C GLN A 240 -9.31 7.93 3.60
N MET A 241 -8.52 6.94 4.03
CA MET A 241 -8.38 5.67 3.31
C MET A 241 -9.70 4.94 3.15
N LEU A 242 -10.49 4.83 4.23
CA LEU A 242 -11.83 4.21 4.20
C LEU A 242 -12.77 4.93 3.24
N ARG A 243 -12.75 6.27 3.26
CA ARG A 243 -13.56 7.10 2.37
C ARG A 243 -13.17 6.92 0.91
N VAL A 244 -11.88 7.07 0.62
CA VAL A 244 -11.36 7.03 -0.76
C VAL A 244 -11.48 5.63 -1.34
N ARG A 245 -11.24 4.57 -0.56
CA ARG A 245 -11.39 3.19 -1.05
C ARG A 245 -12.81 2.92 -1.60
N ARG A 246 -13.84 3.51 -0.98
CA ARG A 246 -15.23 3.41 -1.49
C ARG A 246 -15.41 4.14 -2.83
N LEU A 247 -14.75 5.29 -3.00
CA LEU A 247 -14.81 6.07 -4.24
C LEU A 247 -14.08 5.38 -5.39
N LEU A 248 -12.99 4.67 -5.08
CA LEU A 248 -12.20 3.94 -6.08
C LEU A 248 -12.93 2.73 -6.68
N GLY A 249 -13.97 2.22 -6.00
CA GLY A 249 -14.81 1.15 -6.51
C GLY A 249 -14.09 -0.18 -6.74
N PRO A 250 -14.65 -1.07 -7.57
CA PRO A 250 -14.01 -2.32 -7.96
C PRO A 250 -12.67 -2.07 -8.64
N SER A 251 -11.71 -2.97 -8.41
CA SER A 251 -10.38 -2.95 -9.07
C SER A 251 -9.64 -1.62 -8.96
N PHE A 252 -9.90 -0.81 -7.92
CA PHE A 252 -9.33 0.53 -7.76
C PHE A 252 -9.55 1.45 -8.98
N GLY A 253 -10.72 1.34 -9.62
CA GLY A 253 -11.03 2.10 -10.82
C GLY A 253 -10.17 1.75 -12.03
N PHE A 254 -9.41 0.65 -11.99
CA PHE A 254 -8.74 0.12 -13.16
C PHE A 254 -9.79 -0.28 -14.19
N ALA A 255 -9.73 0.30 -15.38
CA ALA A 255 -10.59 -0.08 -16.48
C ALA A 255 -9.85 -1.08 -17.36
N ASP A 256 -10.50 -2.19 -17.64
CA ASP A 256 -10.06 -3.04 -18.73
C ASP A 256 -10.24 -2.23 -20.04
N ALA A 257 -9.12 -2.01 -20.73
CA ALA A 257 -9.11 -1.40 -22.05
C ALA A 257 -9.53 -2.45 -23.10
#